data_bd51074422da140c8c1d462fa81e336a
#
_entry.id   bd51074422da140c8c1d462fa81e336a
#
_cell.length_a   1.000
_cell.length_b   1.000
_cell.length_c   1.000
_cell.angle_alpha   90.00
_cell.angle_beta   90.00
_cell.angle_gamma   90.00
#
_symmetry.space_group_name_H-M   'P 1'
#
loop_
_entity.id
_entity.type
_entity.pdbx_description
1 polymer ?
#
loop_
_entity_poly.entity_id
_entity_poly.type
_entity_poly.pdbx_seq_one_letter_code
_entity_poly.pdbx_strand_id
1 'polypeptide(L)'
;MDFVAGIDGGGTKTTILIGDLEGNVVDKKVLGAFNINSIGSDGFKSLIDEVIQILASYGKCLFLTIGAAGVSNIEMRSICEEKFFNAGVPFELVGDHIIALEGAHNGEEGLAVIAGTGSICFGKGKDGLIERTGGWGHIIGDEGSAYSLGRDAIKYVAKDIDGYGQQTLLKNMLAEKFGLTKRED
;
A
#
# COMPACT_ATOMS: atom_id res chain seq x y z
N MET A 1 28.05 8.99 7.63
CA MET A 1 27.41 10.31 7.41
C MET A 1 26.09 10.37 8.18
N ASP A 2 25.59 11.58 8.43
CA ASP A 2 24.23 11.72 8.94
C ASP A 2 23.27 11.68 7.75
N PHE A 3 22.12 10.99 7.91
CA PHE A 3 21.15 10.79 6.84
C PHE A 3 19.72 10.62 7.42
N VAL A 4 18.74 10.71 6.55
CA VAL A 4 17.34 10.33 6.83
C VAL A 4 16.94 9.16 5.93
N ALA A 5 15.92 8.40 6.36
CA ALA A 5 15.45 7.28 5.56
C ALA A 5 13.92 7.22 5.52
N GLY A 6 13.40 6.69 4.42
CA GLY A 6 11.99 6.39 4.23
C GLY A 6 11.78 4.95 3.81
N ILE A 7 10.75 4.31 4.35
CA ILE A 7 10.34 2.95 3.99
C ILE A 7 8.91 2.96 3.47
N ASP A 8 8.72 2.42 2.26
CA ASP A 8 7.42 2.03 1.73
C ASP A 8 7.27 0.51 1.90
N GLY A 9 6.50 0.12 2.92
CA GLY A 9 6.28 -1.24 3.35
C GLY A 9 5.03 -1.86 2.74
N GLY A 10 5.17 -2.46 1.56
CA GLY A 10 4.07 -3.10 0.84
C GLY A 10 3.87 -4.58 1.16
N GLY A 11 2.75 -5.12 0.70
CA GLY A 11 2.38 -6.54 0.90
C GLY A 11 3.27 -7.56 0.17
N THR A 12 4.06 -7.13 -0.82
CA THR A 12 4.94 -8.01 -1.63
C THR A 12 6.39 -7.56 -1.63
N LYS A 13 6.65 -6.31 -1.38
CA LYS A 13 8.00 -5.71 -1.36
C LYS A 13 8.07 -4.58 -0.36
N THR A 14 9.28 -4.30 0.11
CA THR A 14 9.64 -3.15 0.94
C THR A 14 10.63 -2.31 0.16
N THR A 15 10.37 -1.03 -0.03
CA THR A 15 11.33 -0.09 -0.63
C THR A 15 11.92 0.79 0.46
N ILE A 16 13.24 0.87 0.54
CA ILE A 16 13.98 1.74 1.47
C ILE A 16 14.66 2.81 0.63
N LEU A 17 14.44 4.07 0.96
CA LEU A 17 15.16 5.20 0.40
C LEU A 17 16.07 5.79 1.47
N ILE A 18 17.34 6.02 1.10
CA ILE A 18 18.32 6.73 1.91
C ILE A 18 18.48 8.13 1.33
N GLY A 19 18.25 9.15 2.13
CA GLY A 19 18.35 10.55 1.74
C GLY A 19 19.41 11.31 2.52
N ASP A 20 20.09 12.25 1.85
CA ASP A 20 20.94 13.22 2.53
C ASP A 20 20.08 14.30 3.23
N LEU A 21 20.72 15.21 3.95
CA LEU A 21 20.01 16.28 4.67
C LEU A 21 19.54 17.42 3.74
N GLU A 22 20.00 17.44 2.52
CA GLU A 22 19.57 18.35 1.46
C GLU A 22 18.32 17.82 0.71
N GLY A 23 17.88 16.58 0.99
CA GLY A 23 16.70 15.96 0.39
C GLY A 23 16.98 15.16 -0.88
N ASN A 24 18.25 14.93 -1.24
CA ASN A 24 18.58 14.09 -2.39
C ASN A 24 18.56 12.62 -2.00
N VAL A 25 18.05 11.77 -2.89
CA VAL A 25 18.10 10.32 -2.71
C VAL A 25 19.52 9.83 -3.00
N VAL A 26 20.18 9.29 -1.97
CA VAL A 26 21.54 8.75 -2.05
C VAL A 26 21.54 7.31 -2.53
N ASP A 27 20.59 6.49 -2.04
CA ASP A 27 20.49 5.08 -2.44
C ASP A 27 19.05 4.57 -2.24
N LYS A 28 18.79 3.44 -2.92
CA LYS A 28 17.52 2.73 -2.85
C LYS A 28 17.76 1.24 -2.69
N LYS A 29 17.13 0.61 -1.70
CA LYS A 29 17.13 -0.84 -1.49
C LYS A 29 15.71 -1.39 -1.62
N VAL A 30 15.61 -2.65 -2.03
CA VAL A 30 14.34 -3.37 -2.11
C VAL A 30 14.49 -4.69 -1.39
N LEU A 31 13.58 -4.95 -0.44
CA LEU A 31 13.51 -6.18 0.35
C LEU A 31 12.17 -6.90 0.09
N GLY A 32 11.95 -8.01 0.79
CA GLY A 32 10.71 -8.77 0.78
C GLY A 32 9.49 -8.02 1.35
N ALA A 33 8.39 -8.73 1.54
CA ALA A 33 7.12 -8.18 2.01
C ALA A 33 7.22 -7.56 3.42
N PHE A 34 6.68 -6.35 3.61
CA PHE A 34 6.50 -5.72 4.93
C PHE A 34 5.10 -6.06 5.48
N ASN A 35 4.84 -7.35 5.65
CA ASN A 35 3.52 -7.82 6.06
C ASN A 35 3.63 -9.03 6.99
N ILE A 36 3.45 -8.78 8.29
CA ILE A 36 3.55 -9.81 9.33
C ILE A 36 2.58 -10.99 9.11
N ASN A 37 1.40 -10.74 8.50
CA ASN A 37 0.43 -11.80 8.23
C ASN A 37 0.89 -12.77 7.13
N SER A 38 1.79 -12.32 6.23
CA SER A 38 2.30 -13.16 5.14
C SER A 38 3.61 -13.86 5.47
N ILE A 39 4.50 -13.22 6.25
CA ILE A 39 5.83 -13.76 6.56
C ILE A 39 5.99 -14.26 7.99
N GLY A 40 4.94 -14.10 8.82
CA GLY A 40 4.94 -14.47 10.23
C GLY A 40 5.79 -13.54 11.10
N SER A 41 5.67 -13.70 12.42
CA SER A 41 6.37 -12.86 13.41
C SER A 41 7.89 -12.95 13.29
N ASP A 42 8.45 -14.16 13.16
CA ASP A 42 9.91 -14.36 13.07
C ASP A 42 10.47 -13.84 11.74
N GLY A 43 9.74 -14.04 10.63
CA GLY A 43 10.10 -13.46 9.34
C GLY A 43 10.10 -11.93 9.38
N PHE A 44 9.11 -11.33 10.07
CA PHE A 44 9.02 -9.89 10.22
C PHE A 44 10.16 -9.33 11.10
N LYS A 45 10.51 -10.00 12.21
CA LYS A 45 11.68 -9.65 13.03
C LYS A 45 12.97 -9.68 12.22
N SER A 46 13.16 -10.72 11.41
CA SER A 46 14.34 -10.85 10.54
C SER A 46 14.40 -9.73 9.49
N LEU A 47 13.26 -9.33 8.91
CA LEU A 47 13.18 -8.22 7.99
C LEU A 47 13.60 -6.90 8.67
N ILE A 48 13.12 -6.62 9.89
CA ILE A 48 13.49 -5.41 10.62
C ILE A 48 14.99 -5.42 10.98
N ASP A 49 15.56 -6.58 11.35
CA ASP A 49 17.00 -6.71 11.59
C ASP A 49 17.81 -6.39 10.32
N GLU A 50 17.36 -6.86 9.16
CA GLU A 50 18.00 -6.54 7.88
C GLU A 50 17.91 -5.04 7.56
N VAL A 51 16.75 -4.41 7.79
CA VAL A 51 16.58 -2.95 7.66
C VAL A 51 17.60 -2.22 8.54
N ILE A 52 17.72 -2.58 9.82
CA ILE A 52 18.65 -1.95 10.76
C ILE A 52 20.10 -2.10 10.28
N GLN A 53 20.50 -3.28 9.79
CA GLN A 53 21.83 -3.51 9.24
C GLN A 53 22.10 -2.63 8.00
N ILE A 54 21.13 -2.49 7.12
CA ILE A 54 21.23 -1.60 5.96
C ILE A 54 21.43 -0.17 6.45
N LEU A 55 20.58 0.35 7.34
CA LEU A 55 20.72 1.71 7.86
C LEU A 55 22.09 1.93 8.51
N ALA A 56 22.54 1.00 9.34
CA ALA A 56 23.86 1.09 10.02
C ALA A 56 25.03 1.19 9.04
N SER A 57 24.91 0.61 7.83
CA SER A 57 25.98 0.66 6.81
C SER A 57 26.22 2.05 6.22
N TYR A 58 25.24 2.99 6.33
CA TYR A 58 25.35 4.37 5.83
C TYR A 58 25.85 5.36 6.89
N GLY A 59 25.77 5.01 8.16
CA GLY A 59 26.20 5.85 9.28
C GLY A 59 25.08 6.12 10.28
N LYS A 60 24.87 7.39 10.68
CA LYS A 60 23.85 7.74 11.67
C LYS A 60 22.53 8.12 11.01
N CYS A 61 21.52 7.28 11.16
CA CYS A 61 20.16 7.61 10.78
C CYS A 61 19.56 8.60 11.79
N LEU A 62 19.27 9.82 11.36
CA LEU A 62 18.68 10.85 12.21
C LEU A 62 17.18 10.65 12.41
N PHE A 63 16.49 10.18 11.37
CA PHE A 63 15.08 9.86 11.43
C PHE A 63 14.68 8.86 10.33
N LEU A 64 13.77 7.95 10.67
CA LEU A 64 13.21 6.96 9.75
C LEU A 64 11.70 7.09 9.73
N THR A 65 11.10 7.34 8.56
CA THR A 65 9.65 7.24 8.38
C THR A 65 9.31 5.91 7.70
N ILE A 66 8.40 5.17 8.30
CA ILE A 66 7.92 3.88 7.76
C ILE A 66 6.44 4.03 7.42
N GLY A 67 6.11 4.04 6.14
CA GLY A 67 4.75 3.92 5.66
C GLY A 67 4.42 2.47 5.33
N ALA A 68 3.42 1.90 5.97
CA ALA A 68 3.06 0.51 5.72
C ALA A 68 1.56 0.25 5.83
N ALA A 69 1.08 -0.71 5.02
CA ALA A 69 -0.25 -1.25 5.20
C ALA A 69 -0.33 -2.03 6.54
N GLY A 70 -1.48 -1.97 7.20
CA GLY A 70 -1.71 -2.74 8.42
C GLY A 70 -1.01 -2.20 9.67
N VAL A 71 -0.67 -0.91 9.72
CA VAL A 71 -0.07 -0.24 10.91
C VAL A 71 -0.89 -0.34 12.20
N SER A 72 -2.15 -0.75 12.11
CA SER A 72 -3.00 -1.05 13.27
C SER A 72 -2.71 -2.41 13.91
N ASN A 73 -1.89 -3.27 13.27
CA ASN A 73 -1.48 -4.53 13.85
C ASN A 73 -0.53 -4.28 15.03
N ILE A 74 -0.99 -4.67 16.24
CA ILE A 74 -0.29 -4.39 17.51
C ILE A 74 1.06 -5.09 17.56
N GLU A 75 1.14 -6.34 17.09
CA GLU A 75 2.38 -7.12 17.10
C GLU A 75 3.43 -6.51 16.16
N MET A 76 3.04 -6.12 14.95
CA MET A 76 3.92 -5.44 14.01
C MET A 76 4.49 -4.15 14.62
N ARG A 77 3.64 -3.34 15.22
CA ARG A 77 4.03 -2.10 15.89
C ARG A 77 5.00 -2.34 17.03
N SER A 78 4.71 -3.32 17.91
CA SER A 78 5.56 -3.68 19.05
C SER A 78 6.95 -4.15 18.60
N ILE A 79 7.04 -4.96 17.54
CA ILE A 79 8.34 -5.39 16.98
C ILE A 79 9.14 -4.21 16.45
N CYS A 80 8.50 -3.29 15.71
CA CYS A 80 9.17 -2.09 15.21
C CYS A 80 9.69 -1.22 16.39
N GLU A 81 8.83 -0.96 17.38
CA GLU A 81 9.17 -0.16 18.55
C GLU A 81 10.37 -0.76 19.31
N GLU A 82 10.34 -2.06 19.63
CA GLU A 82 11.42 -2.74 20.32
C GLU A 82 12.74 -2.69 19.54
N LYS A 83 12.69 -3.09 18.26
CA LYS A 83 13.89 -3.25 17.45
C LYS A 83 14.57 -1.92 17.14
N PHE A 84 13.83 -0.91 16.68
CA PHE A 84 14.39 0.40 16.37
C PHE A 84 14.82 1.17 17.61
N PHE A 85 14.10 1.04 18.74
CA PHE A 85 14.54 1.60 20.02
C PHE A 85 15.88 1.02 20.45
N ASN A 86 16.03 -0.32 20.42
CA ASN A 86 17.28 -0.98 20.78
C ASN A 86 18.45 -0.64 19.82
N ALA A 87 18.15 -0.35 18.56
CA ALA A 87 19.12 0.08 17.58
C ALA A 87 19.48 1.58 17.67
N GLY A 88 18.77 2.34 18.51
CA GLY A 88 18.95 3.80 18.64
C GLY A 88 18.54 4.57 17.38
N VAL A 89 17.60 4.05 16.59
CA VAL A 89 17.07 4.70 15.39
C VAL A 89 15.75 5.38 15.72
N PRO A 90 15.69 6.72 15.73
CA PRO A 90 14.41 7.44 15.87
C PRO A 90 13.51 7.15 14.65
N PHE A 91 12.26 6.78 14.89
CA PHE A 91 11.36 6.43 13.80
C PHE A 91 9.91 6.84 14.07
N GLU A 92 9.15 6.87 12.97
CA GLU A 92 7.71 7.01 12.95
C GLU A 92 7.10 5.91 12.06
N LEU A 93 6.01 5.29 12.52
CA LEU A 93 5.27 4.29 11.77
C LEU A 93 3.88 4.83 11.44
N VAL A 94 3.64 5.06 10.14
CA VAL A 94 2.41 5.63 9.59
C VAL A 94 1.76 4.69 8.57
N GLY A 95 0.51 4.97 8.21
CA GLY A 95 -0.14 4.25 7.10
C GLY A 95 0.54 4.56 5.76
N ASP A 96 0.56 3.58 4.86
CA ASP A 96 1.08 3.71 3.50
C ASP A 96 0.42 4.88 2.72
N HIS A 97 -0.85 5.15 2.98
CA HIS A 97 -1.58 6.29 2.41
C HIS A 97 -1.00 7.64 2.82
N ILE A 98 -0.42 7.75 4.02
CA ILE A 98 0.21 8.99 4.51
C ILE A 98 1.43 9.31 3.66
N ILE A 99 2.34 8.34 3.48
CA ILE A 99 3.53 8.55 2.66
C ILE A 99 3.19 8.78 1.19
N ALA A 100 2.12 8.13 0.67
CA ALA A 100 1.64 8.36 -0.67
C ALA A 100 1.12 9.80 -0.86
N LEU A 101 0.34 10.32 0.12
CA LEU A 101 -0.19 11.66 0.09
C LEU A 101 0.93 12.72 0.21
N GLU A 102 1.84 12.54 1.18
CA GLU A 102 2.99 13.43 1.39
C GLU A 102 3.91 13.43 0.16
N GLY A 103 4.19 12.28 -0.42
CA GLY A 103 5.02 12.16 -1.62
C GLY A 103 4.37 12.76 -2.88
N ALA A 104 3.03 12.69 -3.01
CA ALA A 104 2.31 13.27 -4.14
C ALA A 104 2.25 14.80 -4.09
N HIS A 105 2.22 15.39 -2.90
CA HIS A 105 2.00 16.82 -2.69
C HIS A 105 3.16 17.53 -2.01
N ASN A 106 4.28 16.82 -1.79
CA ASN A 106 5.49 17.39 -1.19
C ASN A 106 5.25 18.06 0.16
N GLY A 107 4.37 17.43 0.97
CA GLY A 107 3.97 17.96 2.27
C GLY A 107 2.83 18.99 2.26
N GLU A 108 2.44 19.46 1.08
CA GLU A 108 1.37 20.46 0.92
C GLU A 108 -0.03 19.83 0.97
N GLU A 109 -1.06 20.68 0.96
CA GLU A 109 -2.45 20.25 0.83
C GLU A 109 -2.72 19.55 -0.50
N GLY A 110 -3.60 18.56 -0.49
CA GLY A 110 -3.95 17.84 -1.72
C GLY A 110 -4.77 16.58 -1.51
N LEU A 111 -5.07 15.92 -2.61
CA LEU A 111 -5.85 14.69 -2.65
C LEU A 111 -5.04 13.57 -3.31
N ALA A 112 -5.12 12.36 -2.75
CA ALA A 112 -4.58 11.16 -3.36
C ALA A 112 -5.68 10.10 -3.50
N VAL A 113 -5.86 9.58 -4.72
CA VAL A 113 -6.76 8.47 -5.01
C VAL A 113 -5.94 7.24 -5.33
N ILE A 114 -6.17 6.18 -4.59
CA ILE A 114 -5.58 4.88 -4.85
C ILE A 114 -6.68 3.98 -5.41
N ALA A 115 -6.52 3.52 -6.65
CA ALA A 115 -7.44 2.61 -7.32
C ALA A 115 -6.65 1.41 -7.86
N GLY A 116 -6.65 0.34 -7.08
CA GLY A 116 -6.03 -0.95 -7.40
C GLY A 116 -7.07 -2.06 -7.30
N THR A 117 -6.78 -3.13 -6.57
CA THR A 117 -7.75 -4.18 -6.24
C THR A 117 -8.98 -3.61 -5.50
N GLY A 118 -8.76 -2.72 -4.53
CA GLY A 118 -9.77 -1.86 -3.90
C GLY A 118 -9.60 -0.40 -4.31
N SER A 119 -10.41 0.51 -3.75
CA SER A 119 -10.25 1.95 -3.96
C SER A 119 -10.45 2.76 -2.69
N ILE A 120 -9.68 3.84 -2.55
CA ILE A 120 -9.71 4.75 -1.42
C ILE A 120 -9.19 6.12 -1.83
N CYS A 121 -9.74 7.16 -1.25
CA CYS A 121 -9.27 8.54 -1.41
C CYS A 121 -8.86 9.11 -0.06
N PHE A 122 -7.74 9.81 -0.02
CA PHE A 122 -7.26 10.58 1.12
C PHE A 122 -7.09 12.03 0.73
N GLY A 123 -7.31 12.94 1.68
CA GLY A 123 -7.08 14.35 1.49
C GLY A 123 -6.41 14.96 2.70
N LYS A 124 -5.46 15.88 2.47
CA LYS A 124 -4.83 16.73 3.48
C LYS A 124 -5.33 18.15 3.29
N GLY A 125 -5.97 18.69 4.31
CA GLY A 125 -6.44 20.05 4.32
C GLY A 125 -5.36 21.07 4.70
N LYS A 126 -5.67 22.37 4.57
CA LYS A 126 -4.78 23.49 5.00
C LYS A 126 -4.43 23.48 6.48
N ASP A 127 -5.26 22.88 7.29
CA ASP A 127 -5.06 22.66 8.73
C ASP A 127 -4.16 21.47 9.05
N GLY A 128 -3.67 20.76 8.01
CA GLY A 128 -2.84 19.55 8.12
C GLY A 128 -3.62 18.30 8.48
N LEU A 129 -4.94 18.37 8.66
CA LEU A 129 -5.75 17.20 8.95
C LEU A 129 -5.85 16.31 7.71
N ILE A 130 -5.68 15.00 7.93
CA ILE A 130 -5.82 13.99 6.90
C ILE A 130 -7.14 13.27 7.11
N GLU A 131 -7.97 13.32 6.09
CA GLU A 131 -9.26 12.64 6.04
C GLU A 131 -9.28 11.61 4.94
N ARG A 132 -10.18 10.62 5.06
CA ARG A 132 -10.37 9.60 4.03
C ARG A 132 -11.84 9.51 3.62
N THR A 133 -12.05 9.09 2.37
CA THR A 133 -13.36 8.66 1.87
C THR A 133 -13.21 7.38 1.06
N GLY A 134 -14.21 6.51 1.11
CA GLY A 134 -14.16 5.19 0.50
C GLY A 134 -13.30 4.18 1.30
N GLY A 135 -12.83 3.13 0.63
CA GLY A 135 -12.00 2.09 1.26
C GLY A 135 -12.76 1.22 2.27
N TRP A 136 -14.05 0.98 2.05
CA TRP A 136 -14.88 0.15 2.92
C TRP A 136 -14.88 -1.34 2.53
N GLY A 137 -14.04 -1.70 1.55
CA GLY A 137 -13.94 -3.05 1.02
C GLY A 137 -14.97 -3.35 -0.07
N HIS A 138 -14.72 -4.43 -0.80
CA HIS A 138 -15.41 -4.76 -2.05
C HIS A 138 -16.89 -5.11 -1.93
N ILE A 139 -17.40 -5.36 -0.71
CA ILE A 139 -18.80 -5.69 -0.47
C ILE A 139 -19.68 -4.43 -0.43
N ILE A 140 -19.21 -3.36 0.23
CA ILE A 140 -20.00 -2.15 0.50
C ILE A 140 -19.38 -0.87 -0.05
N GLY A 141 -18.19 -0.95 -0.68
CA GLY A 141 -17.45 0.17 -1.22
C GLY A 141 -16.50 -0.27 -2.33
N ASP A 142 -15.35 0.39 -2.40
CA ASP A 142 -14.29 0.20 -3.41
C ASP A 142 -14.78 0.52 -4.84
N GLU A 143 -15.63 1.52 -4.99
CA GLU A 143 -16.15 1.99 -6.27
C GLU A 143 -15.00 2.40 -7.20
N GLY A 144 -15.07 1.96 -8.46
CA GLY A 144 -14.04 2.21 -9.47
C GLY A 144 -12.76 1.38 -9.32
N SER A 145 -12.67 0.48 -8.35
CA SER A 145 -11.57 -0.47 -8.22
C SER A 145 -11.59 -1.55 -9.30
N ALA A 146 -10.48 -2.25 -9.50
CA ALA A 146 -10.40 -3.38 -10.43
C ALA A 146 -11.41 -4.48 -10.07
N TYR A 147 -11.61 -4.75 -8.77
CA TYR A 147 -12.63 -5.69 -8.33
C TYR A 147 -14.04 -5.22 -8.69
N SER A 148 -14.38 -3.98 -8.41
CA SER A 148 -15.69 -3.39 -8.70
C SER A 148 -15.99 -3.44 -10.20
N LEU A 149 -15.01 -3.01 -11.04
CA LEU A 149 -15.14 -3.05 -12.49
C LEU A 149 -15.30 -4.48 -13.02
N GLY A 150 -14.53 -5.44 -12.52
CA GLY A 150 -14.62 -6.85 -12.89
C GLY A 150 -15.96 -7.46 -12.51
N ARG A 151 -16.44 -7.22 -11.29
CA ARG A 151 -17.77 -7.65 -10.81
C ARG A 151 -18.89 -7.07 -11.69
N ASP A 152 -18.82 -5.78 -12.00
CA ASP A 152 -19.84 -5.13 -12.83
C ASP A 152 -19.79 -5.64 -14.28
N ALA A 153 -18.62 -5.92 -14.83
CA ALA A 153 -18.48 -6.56 -16.14
C ALA A 153 -19.22 -7.92 -16.18
N ILE A 154 -18.97 -8.79 -15.20
CA ILE A 154 -19.64 -10.10 -15.09
C ILE A 154 -21.15 -9.91 -14.94
N LYS A 155 -21.60 -8.95 -14.11
CA LYS A 155 -23.03 -8.65 -13.92
C LYS A 155 -23.71 -8.21 -15.22
N TYR A 156 -23.06 -7.38 -16.04
CA TYR A 156 -23.62 -6.97 -17.34
C TYR A 156 -23.66 -8.13 -18.33
N VAL A 157 -22.64 -8.98 -18.35
CA VAL A 157 -22.64 -10.19 -19.20
C VAL A 157 -23.75 -11.16 -18.78
N ALA A 158 -23.95 -11.39 -17.49
CA ALA A 158 -25.05 -12.24 -16.99
C ALA A 158 -26.42 -11.71 -17.46
N LYS A 159 -26.65 -10.40 -17.41
CA LYS A 159 -27.91 -9.78 -17.89
C LYS A 159 -28.07 -9.92 -19.40
N ASP A 160 -27.00 -9.85 -20.20
CA ASP A 160 -27.03 -10.09 -21.66
C ASP A 160 -27.38 -11.56 -21.96
N ILE A 161 -26.76 -12.52 -21.22
CA ILE A 161 -27.07 -13.96 -21.37
C ILE A 161 -28.54 -14.25 -21.02
N ASP A 162 -29.06 -13.67 -19.95
CA ASP A 162 -30.42 -13.81 -19.50
C ASP A 162 -31.45 -13.08 -20.41
N GLY A 163 -30.99 -12.26 -21.35
CA GLY A 163 -31.84 -11.60 -22.36
C GLY A 163 -32.61 -10.36 -21.87
N TYR A 164 -32.30 -9.82 -20.67
CA TYR A 164 -32.96 -8.60 -20.18
C TYR A 164 -31.99 -7.40 -20.05
N GLY A 165 -30.72 -7.61 -20.34
CA GLY A 165 -29.69 -6.57 -20.39
C GLY A 165 -29.40 -6.07 -21.81
N GLN A 166 -28.58 -5.04 -21.89
CA GLN A 166 -28.04 -4.59 -23.19
C GLN A 166 -26.97 -5.58 -23.67
N GLN A 167 -26.91 -5.80 -24.98
CA GLN A 167 -25.81 -6.55 -25.57
C GLN A 167 -24.47 -5.88 -25.29
N THR A 168 -23.47 -6.68 -24.93
CA THR A 168 -22.14 -6.17 -24.59
C THR A 168 -21.03 -7.00 -25.23
N LEU A 169 -19.99 -6.31 -25.69
CA LEU A 169 -18.77 -6.97 -26.20
C LEU A 169 -18.04 -7.77 -25.11
N LEU A 170 -18.26 -7.44 -23.85
CA LEU A 170 -17.67 -8.19 -22.72
C LEU A 170 -18.08 -9.65 -22.70
N LYS A 171 -19.28 -9.99 -23.22
CA LYS A 171 -19.75 -11.38 -23.35
C LYS A 171 -18.81 -12.21 -24.21
N ASN A 172 -18.41 -11.68 -25.37
CA ASN A 172 -17.46 -12.37 -26.26
C ASN A 172 -16.08 -12.50 -25.64
N MET A 173 -15.60 -11.45 -24.94
CA MET A 173 -14.30 -11.46 -24.25
C MET A 173 -14.25 -12.47 -23.11
N LEU A 174 -15.33 -12.61 -22.32
CA LEU A 174 -15.38 -13.60 -21.25
C LEU A 174 -15.55 -15.02 -21.81
N ALA A 175 -16.31 -15.20 -22.89
CA ALA A 175 -16.41 -16.47 -23.59
C ALA A 175 -15.05 -16.96 -24.11
N GLU A 176 -14.31 -16.07 -24.76
CA GLU A 176 -12.97 -16.38 -25.30
C GLU A 176 -11.96 -16.69 -24.21
N LYS A 177 -11.94 -15.89 -23.14
CA LYS A 177 -10.90 -15.98 -22.10
C LYS A 177 -11.18 -17.04 -21.04
N PHE A 178 -12.44 -17.26 -20.69
CA PHE A 178 -12.85 -18.10 -19.55
C PHE A 178 -13.84 -19.20 -19.93
N GLY A 179 -14.30 -19.28 -21.18
CA GLY A 179 -15.31 -20.22 -21.61
C GLY A 179 -16.73 -19.93 -21.13
N LEU A 180 -16.98 -18.75 -20.57
CA LEU A 180 -18.27 -18.36 -20.00
C LEU A 180 -19.25 -17.96 -21.12
N THR A 181 -20.10 -18.88 -21.59
CA THR A 181 -21.00 -18.70 -22.73
C THR A 181 -22.47 -18.77 -22.36
N LYS A 182 -22.81 -19.44 -21.27
CA LYS A 182 -24.17 -19.70 -20.80
C LYS A 182 -24.22 -19.73 -19.27
N ARG A 183 -25.43 -19.84 -18.74
CA ARG A 183 -25.71 -19.73 -17.30
C ARG A 183 -25.05 -20.84 -16.46
N GLU A 184 -24.82 -22.01 -17.05
CA GLU A 184 -24.26 -23.19 -16.38
C GLU A 184 -22.73 -23.16 -16.31
N ASP A 185 -22.06 -22.25 -17.04
CA ASP A 185 -20.62 -22.06 -17.03
C ASP A 185 -20.18 -21.22 -15.81
#